data_18f168b174b163c78444286096cdf07e
#
_entry.id   18f168b174b163c78444286096cdf07e
#
_cell.length_a   1.000
_cell.length_b   1.000
_cell.length_c   1.000
_cell.angle_alpha   90.00
_cell.angle_beta   90.00
_cell.angle_gamma   90.00
#
_symmetry.space_group_name_H-M   'P 1'
#
loop_
_entity.id
_entity.type
_entity.pdbx_description
1 polymer ?
#
loop_
_entity_poly.entity_id
_entity_poly.type
_entity_poly.pdbx_seq_one_letter_code
_entity_poly.pdbx_strand_id
1 'polypeptide(L)'
;MYHVEYPDEGITGTNTKKREQFRQMVADALDGKIDLIITKSVSRFARNTVDSLTTIRKLKEHNVEVYFEKENIWTFDSKGELLLTIMSSLAQEE
;
A
#
# COMPACT_ATOMS: atom_id res chain seq x y z
N MET A 1 -8.01 -7.60 -15.63
CA MET A 1 -7.32 -7.05 -14.46
C MET A 1 -7.96 -5.75 -14.01
N TYR A 2 -8.12 -5.57 -12.74
CA TYR A 2 -8.78 -4.41 -12.18
C TYR A 2 -7.81 -3.68 -11.26
N HIS A 3 -7.68 -2.40 -11.41
CA HIS A 3 -6.75 -1.64 -10.57
C HIS A 3 -7.38 -0.32 -10.12
N VAL A 4 -6.88 0.18 -9.00
CA VAL A 4 -7.33 1.45 -8.45
C VAL A 4 -6.12 2.30 -8.16
N GLU A 5 -6.18 3.55 -8.59
CA GLU A 5 -5.14 4.52 -8.28
C GLU A 5 -5.54 5.27 -7.02
N TYR A 6 -4.72 5.21 -6.02
CA TYR A 6 -5.04 5.80 -4.73
C TYR A 6 -4.52 7.24 -4.69
N PRO A 7 -5.39 8.23 -4.63
CA PRO A 7 -4.95 9.63 -4.62
C PRO A 7 -4.36 9.97 -3.26
N ASP A 8 -3.22 10.59 -3.26
CA ASP A 8 -2.55 10.97 -2.04
C ASP A 8 -2.45 12.46 -1.86
N GLU A 9 -3.10 13.22 -2.69
CA GLU A 9 -3.03 14.66 -2.60
C GLU A 9 -4.38 15.26 -2.87
N GLY A 10 -4.49 16.53 -2.65
CA GLY A 10 -5.73 17.24 -2.85
C GLY A 10 -6.75 16.96 -1.79
N ILE A 11 -6.42 16.14 -0.85
CA ILE A 11 -7.30 15.85 0.24
C ILE A 11 -6.96 16.81 1.34
N THR A 12 -7.48 17.98 1.25
CA THR A 12 -7.16 18.96 2.23
C THR A 12 -8.07 18.82 3.40
N GLY A 13 -7.52 18.99 4.52
CA GLY A 13 -8.26 19.20 5.72
C GLY A 13 -8.69 18.00 6.49
N THR A 14 -8.62 16.81 5.96
CA THR A 14 -9.08 15.72 6.78
C THR A 14 -8.26 14.45 6.60
N ASN A 15 -7.52 14.15 7.62
CA ASN A 15 -6.85 12.87 7.70
C ASN A 15 -7.85 11.73 7.86
N THR A 16 -8.99 12.02 8.46
CA THR A 16 -10.02 11.02 8.67
C THR A 16 -10.59 10.52 7.34
N LYS A 17 -10.90 11.43 6.44
CA LYS A 17 -11.44 11.06 5.15
C LYS A 17 -10.44 10.27 4.33
N LYS A 18 -9.18 10.69 4.37
CA LYS A 18 -8.13 9.99 3.66
C LYS A 18 -7.96 8.58 4.20
N ARG A 19 -8.05 8.44 5.50
CA ARG A 19 -7.92 7.14 6.15
C ARG A 19 -9.08 6.22 5.79
N GLU A 20 -10.28 6.78 5.71
CA GLU A 20 -11.46 6.01 5.33
C GLU A 20 -11.36 5.51 3.90
N GLN A 21 -10.86 6.33 3.02
CA GLN A 21 -10.66 5.94 1.63
C GLN A 21 -9.63 4.83 1.52
N PHE A 22 -8.58 4.93 2.30
CA PHE A 22 -7.54 3.92 2.31
C PHE A 22 -8.10 2.58 2.82
N ARG A 23 -8.87 2.61 3.89
CA ARG A 23 -9.47 1.41 4.46
C ARG A 23 -10.43 0.76 3.47
N GLN A 24 -11.21 1.58 2.78
CA GLN A 24 -12.15 1.07 1.81
C GLN A 24 -11.43 0.40 0.65
N MET A 25 -10.35 1.00 0.19
CA MET A 25 -9.55 0.44 -0.89
C MET A 25 -8.99 -0.91 -0.48
N VAL A 26 -8.45 -1.00 0.73
CA VAL A 26 -7.89 -2.25 1.23
C VAL A 26 -8.98 -3.30 1.39
N ALA A 27 -10.12 -2.93 1.92
CA ALA A 27 -11.23 -3.85 2.08
C ALA A 27 -11.70 -4.40 0.75
N ASP A 28 -11.78 -3.55 -0.27
CA ASP A 28 -12.19 -3.99 -1.60
C ASP A 28 -11.15 -4.92 -2.21
N ALA A 29 -9.88 -4.64 -1.97
CA ALA A 29 -8.81 -5.50 -2.48
C ALA A 29 -8.85 -6.87 -1.82
N LEU A 30 -9.05 -6.91 -0.53
CA LEU A 30 -9.12 -8.18 0.19
C LEU A 30 -10.36 -8.98 -0.16
N ASP A 31 -11.39 -8.30 -0.62
CA ASP A 31 -12.63 -8.94 -1.03
C ASP A 31 -12.57 -9.44 -2.48
N GLY A 32 -11.44 -9.29 -3.14
CA GLY A 32 -11.25 -9.78 -4.49
C GLY A 32 -11.70 -8.85 -5.59
N LYS A 33 -12.05 -7.62 -5.26
CA LYS A 33 -12.53 -6.66 -6.24
C LYS A 33 -11.41 -5.91 -6.94
N ILE A 34 -10.22 -5.93 -6.37
CA ILE A 34 -9.06 -5.20 -6.87
C ILE A 34 -7.88 -6.15 -6.95
N ASP A 35 -7.19 -6.16 -8.08
CA ASP A 35 -5.99 -6.99 -8.27
C ASP A 35 -4.70 -6.20 -8.18
N LEU A 36 -4.77 -4.91 -8.42
CA LEU A 36 -3.58 -4.06 -8.47
C LEU A 36 -3.92 -2.70 -7.90
N ILE A 37 -3.05 -2.20 -7.04
CA ILE A 37 -3.17 -0.85 -6.47
C ILE A 37 -1.97 -0.06 -6.94
N ILE A 38 -2.20 1.13 -7.46
CA ILE A 38 -1.13 2.04 -7.87
C ILE A 38 -1.13 3.22 -6.90
N THR A 39 0.01 3.48 -6.31
CA THR A 39 0.13 4.58 -5.35
C THR A 39 1.39 5.39 -5.67
N LYS A 40 1.43 6.63 -5.23
CA LYS A 40 2.52 7.55 -5.56
C LYS A 40 3.84 7.11 -4.97
N SER A 41 3.85 6.70 -3.73
CA SER A 41 5.10 6.32 -3.08
C SER A 41 4.83 5.46 -1.86
N VAL A 42 5.86 4.81 -1.40
CA VAL A 42 5.78 4.00 -0.19
C VAL A 42 5.40 4.87 1.01
N SER A 43 5.98 6.05 1.10
CA SER A 43 5.75 6.92 2.25
C SER A 43 4.32 7.46 2.29
N ARG A 44 3.62 7.44 1.17
CA ARG A 44 2.25 7.92 1.11
C ARG A 44 1.21 6.82 1.14
N PHE A 45 1.67 5.57 1.17
CA PHE A 45 0.77 4.44 1.12
C PHE A 45 -0.03 4.31 2.41
N ALA A 46 0.64 4.42 3.55
CA ALA A 46 -0.02 4.31 4.83
C ALA A 46 0.61 5.28 5.83
N ARG A 47 0.10 5.28 7.03
CA ARG A 47 0.50 6.28 8.04
C ARG A 47 1.93 6.12 8.50
N ASN A 48 2.37 4.89 8.62
CA ASN A 48 3.72 4.63 9.13
C ASN A 48 4.21 3.30 8.56
N THR A 49 5.45 2.96 8.89
CA THR A 49 6.09 1.77 8.36
C THR A 49 5.36 0.49 8.77
N VAL A 50 4.92 0.41 10.01
CA VAL A 50 4.23 -0.79 10.49
C VAL A 50 2.92 -1.00 9.73
N ASP A 51 2.14 0.04 9.56
CA ASP A 51 0.87 -0.05 8.83
C ASP A 51 1.09 -0.40 7.37
N SER A 52 2.12 0.20 6.76
CA SER A 52 2.44 -0.09 5.37
C SER A 52 2.84 -1.55 5.21
N LEU A 53 3.71 -2.02 6.07
CA LEU A 53 4.20 -3.40 5.99
C LEU A 53 3.07 -4.41 6.19
N THR A 54 2.26 -4.20 7.21
CA THR A 54 1.15 -5.11 7.51
C THR A 54 0.15 -5.14 6.36
N THR A 55 -0.17 -3.99 5.82
CA THR A 55 -1.13 -3.88 4.73
C THR A 55 -0.60 -4.54 3.46
N ILE A 56 0.66 -4.29 3.12
CA ILE A 56 1.25 -4.86 1.92
C ILE A 56 1.30 -6.38 2.02
N ARG A 57 1.66 -6.90 3.17
CA ARG A 57 1.72 -8.35 3.36
C ARG A 57 0.33 -8.98 3.22
N LYS A 58 -0.67 -8.35 3.81
CA LYS A 58 -2.04 -8.83 3.73
C LYS A 58 -2.53 -8.84 2.29
N LEU A 59 -2.26 -7.78 1.56
CA LEU A 59 -2.64 -7.69 0.17
C LEU A 59 -1.94 -8.75 -0.66
N LYS A 60 -0.66 -8.97 -0.40
CA LYS A 60 0.10 -9.96 -1.14
C LYS A 60 -0.45 -11.36 -0.89
N GLU A 61 -0.87 -11.65 0.32
CA GLU A 61 -1.47 -12.94 0.65
C GLU A 61 -2.76 -13.18 -0.11
N HIS A 62 -3.43 -12.11 -0.51
CA HIS A 62 -4.66 -12.20 -1.26
C HIS A 62 -4.45 -11.97 -2.75
N ASN A 63 -3.19 -12.07 -3.21
CA ASN A 63 -2.82 -11.91 -4.61
C ASN A 63 -3.12 -10.52 -5.16
N VAL A 64 -2.98 -9.51 -4.32
CA VAL A 64 -3.15 -8.13 -4.73
C VAL A 64 -1.78 -7.46 -4.76
N GLU A 65 -1.41 -6.96 -5.92
CA GLU A 65 -0.10 -6.31 -6.10
C GLU A 65 -0.23 -4.82 -5.85
N VAL A 66 0.85 -4.20 -5.38
CA VAL A 66 0.90 -2.75 -5.21
C VAL A 66 2.10 -2.22 -5.99
N TYR A 67 1.88 -1.17 -6.76
CA TYR A 67 2.93 -0.53 -7.51
C TYR A 67 3.19 0.86 -6.92
N PHE A 68 4.43 1.12 -6.56
CA PHE A 68 4.86 2.41 -6.01
C PHE A 68 5.53 3.20 -7.12
N GLU A 69 4.86 4.23 -7.61
CA GLU A 69 5.31 4.97 -8.79
C GLU A 69 6.68 5.62 -8.57
N LYS A 70 6.85 6.29 -7.45
CA LYS A 70 8.07 7.04 -7.20
C LYS A 70 9.28 6.13 -7.14
N GLU A 71 9.13 4.99 -6.52
CA GLU A 71 10.22 4.04 -6.36
C GLU A 71 10.31 3.06 -7.52
N ASN A 72 9.26 2.99 -8.34
CA ASN A 72 9.19 2.04 -9.44
C ASN A 72 9.35 0.61 -8.93
N ILE A 73 8.57 0.27 -7.91
CA ILE A 73 8.63 -1.05 -7.28
C ILE A 73 7.26 -1.72 -7.35
N TRP A 74 7.25 -2.99 -7.76
CA TRP A 74 6.07 -3.84 -7.76
C TRP A 74 6.24 -4.84 -6.62
N THR A 75 5.24 -4.97 -5.75
CA THR A 75 5.38 -5.79 -4.55
C THR A 75 5.56 -7.28 -4.83
N PHE A 76 5.19 -7.74 -6.02
CA PHE A 76 5.33 -9.16 -6.37
C PHE A 76 6.71 -9.50 -6.90
N ASP A 77 7.54 -8.51 -7.25
CA ASP A 77 8.86 -8.80 -7.75
C ASP A 77 9.91 -8.82 -6.67
N SER A 78 11.14 -9.16 -7.04
CA SER A 78 12.23 -9.25 -6.07
C SER A 78 12.51 -7.94 -5.36
N LYS A 79 12.30 -6.81 -6.04
CA LYS A 79 12.45 -5.51 -5.41
C LYS A 79 11.41 -5.31 -4.32
N GLY A 80 10.21 -5.83 -4.54
CA GLY A 80 9.16 -5.78 -3.54
C GLY A 80 9.51 -6.58 -2.30
N GLU A 81 10.10 -7.75 -2.49
CA GLU A 81 10.54 -8.57 -1.37
C GLU A 81 11.62 -7.86 -0.57
N LEU A 82 12.56 -7.24 -1.26
CA LEU A 82 13.60 -6.46 -0.59
C LEU A 82 13.01 -5.32 0.19
N LEU A 83 12.03 -4.62 -0.39
CA LEU A 83 11.36 -3.53 0.28
C LEU A 83 10.68 -4.01 1.56
N LEU A 84 10.00 -5.13 1.51
CA LEU A 84 9.34 -5.67 2.69
C LEU A 84 10.35 -6.05 3.77
N THR A 85 11.49 -6.56 3.38
CA THR A 85 12.55 -6.90 4.32
C THR A 85 13.06 -5.64 5.02
N ILE A 86 13.30 -4.58 4.26
CA ILE A 86 13.76 -3.32 4.81
C ILE A 86 12.71 -2.73 5.76
N MET A 87 11.46 -2.75 5.35
CA MET A 87 10.38 -2.21 6.17
C MET A 87 10.23 -3.00 7.46
N SER A 88 10.41 -4.30 7.40
CA SER A 88 10.33 -5.13 8.59
C SER A 88 11.42 -4.76 9.59
N SER A 89 12.61 -4.50 9.09
CA SER A 89 13.73 -4.09 9.92
C SER A 89 13.45 -2.74 10.59
N LEU A 90 12.94 -1.79 9.81
CA LEU A 90 12.62 -0.47 10.35
C LEU A 90 11.49 -0.53 11.37
N ALA A 91 10.51 -1.37 11.12
CA ALA A 91 9.38 -1.50 12.03
C ALA A 91 9.81 -2.04 13.39
N GLN A 92 10.82 -2.88 13.41
CA GLN A 92 11.31 -3.42 14.67
C GLN A 92 12.02 -2.38 15.52
N GLU A 93 12.47 -1.31 14.91
CA GLU A 93 13.16 -0.25 15.64
C GLU A 93 12.21 0.80 16.17
N GLU A 94 10.98 0.76 15.78
CA GLU A 94 9.99 1.69 16.28
C GLU A 94 9.34 1.15 17.53
#